data_96890e4ddd881ef482c6aae55005d9d4
#
_entry.id   96890e4ddd881ef482c6aae55005d9d4
#
_cell.length_a   1.000
_cell.length_b   1.000
_cell.length_c   1.000
_cell.angle_alpha   90.00
_cell.angle_beta   90.00
_cell.angle_gamma   90.00
#
_symmetry.space_group_name_H-M   'P 1'
#
loop_
_entity.id
_entity.type
_entity.pdbx_description
1 polymer ?
#
loop_
_entity_poly.entity_id
_entity_poly.type
_entity_poly.pdbx_seq_one_letter_code
_entity_poly.pdbx_strand_id
1 'polypeptide(L)'
;LLSHHSGSCGVGFVCNVNGIKSYEIVKWGIEAVKNLTHRGAVGADGKTGDGAGILIQIPGKFFSKEIEKSGYELSHRDNLAVGFFFLYKSLEPEIEFSVKKYGFKI
;
A
#
# COMPACT_ATOMS: atom_id res chain seq x y z
N LEU A 1 10.24 -17.25 -32.37
CA LEU A 1 8.96 -17.51 -31.68
C LEU A 1 8.90 -16.56 -30.50
N LEU A 2 8.24 -15.40 -30.71
CA LEU A 2 7.91 -14.45 -29.63
C LEU A 2 6.73 -15.06 -28.89
N SER A 3 6.94 -15.53 -27.65
CA SER A 3 5.87 -15.87 -26.74
C SER A 3 5.13 -14.58 -26.39
N HIS A 4 3.95 -14.39 -26.92
CA HIS A 4 3.02 -13.37 -26.43
C HIS A 4 2.61 -13.79 -25.01
N HIS A 5 3.30 -13.28 -24.00
CA HIS A 5 2.76 -13.24 -22.66
C HIS A 5 1.60 -12.25 -22.69
N SER A 6 0.40 -12.75 -22.87
CA SER A 6 -0.80 -11.96 -22.61
C SER A 6 -0.90 -11.77 -21.10
N GLY A 7 -0.40 -10.65 -20.59
CA GLY A 7 -0.61 -10.27 -19.21
C GLY A 7 -2.11 -10.17 -18.91
N SER A 8 -2.59 -10.87 -17.90
CA SER A 8 -3.95 -10.74 -17.40
C SER A 8 -3.92 -9.85 -16.16
N CYS A 9 -4.75 -8.83 -16.13
CA CYS A 9 -4.86 -7.91 -15.00
C CYS A 9 -6.30 -7.90 -14.48
N GLY A 10 -6.48 -7.97 -13.19
CA GLY A 10 -7.76 -7.81 -12.52
C GLY A 10 -7.75 -6.58 -11.61
N VAL A 11 -8.72 -5.72 -11.77
CA VAL A 11 -8.90 -4.53 -10.94
C VAL A 11 -10.32 -4.51 -10.39
N GLY A 12 -10.45 -4.11 -9.13
CA GLY A 12 -11.74 -3.94 -8.49
C GLY A 12 -11.69 -2.83 -7.45
N PHE A 13 -12.85 -2.40 -6.99
CA PHE A 13 -12.94 -1.44 -5.89
C PHE A 13 -14.08 -1.80 -4.95
N VAL A 14 -13.93 -1.40 -3.69
CA VAL A 14 -14.96 -1.53 -2.65
C VAL A 14 -15.04 -0.19 -1.93
N CYS A 15 -16.25 0.33 -1.79
CA CYS A 15 -16.47 1.58 -1.07
C CYS A 15 -17.75 1.54 -0.25
N ASN A 16 -17.83 2.39 0.76
CA ASN A 16 -19.06 2.70 1.46
C ASN A 16 -19.64 3.99 0.86
N VAL A 17 -20.85 3.90 0.32
CA VAL A 17 -21.53 5.04 -0.35
C VAL A 17 -21.80 6.23 0.59
N ASN A 18 -21.87 5.98 1.90
CA ASN A 18 -22.06 7.02 2.91
C ASN A 18 -20.70 7.57 3.44
N GLY A 19 -19.58 7.14 2.89
CA GLY A 19 -18.25 7.59 3.31
C GLY A 19 -17.81 7.10 4.70
N ILE A 20 -18.52 6.13 5.27
CA ILE A 20 -18.20 5.59 6.61
C ILE A 20 -16.98 4.67 6.50
N LYS A 21 -15.93 5.04 7.21
CA LYS A 21 -14.70 4.24 7.29
C LYS A 21 -14.93 3.01 8.17
N SER A 22 -14.63 1.82 7.64
CA SER A 22 -14.72 0.59 8.40
C SER A 22 -13.61 -0.39 8.01
N TYR A 23 -13.23 -1.25 8.95
CA TYR A 23 -12.28 -2.32 8.70
C TYR A 23 -12.83 -3.35 7.69
N GLU A 24 -14.15 -3.54 7.66
CA GLU A 24 -14.80 -4.48 6.74
C GLU A 24 -14.56 -4.12 5.27
N ILE A 25 -14.52 -2.83 4.93
CA ILE A 25 -14.19 -2.37 3.57
C ILE A 25 -12.79 -2.86 3.17
N VAL A 26 -11.82 -2.74 4.07
CA VAL A 26 -10.45 -3.23 3.83
C VAL A 26 -10.44 -4.75 3.69
N LYS A 27 -11.16 -5.47 4.55
CA LYS A 27 -11.28 -6.93 4.49
C LYS A 27 -11.87 -7.40 3.17
N TRP A 28 -12.92 -6.77 2.69
CA TRP A 28 -13.53 -7.10 1.39
C TRP A 28 -12.59 -6.76 0.22
N GLY A 29 -11.83 -5.68 0.32
CA GLY A 29 -10.79 -5.37 -0.68
C GLY A 29 -9.72 -6.46 -0.76
N ILE A 30 -9.24 -6.94 0.38
CA ILE A 30 -8.27 -8.06 0.45
C ILE A 30 -8.88 -9.35 -0.12
N GLU A 31 -10.13 -9.63 0.19
CA GLU A 31 -10.83 -10.81 -0.31
C GLU A 31 -11.02 -10.74 -1.84
N ALA A 32 -11.36 -9.56 -2.37
CA ALA A 32 -11.43 -9.34 -3.81
C ALA A 32 -10.10 -9.63 -4.50
N VAL A 33 -8.98 -9.16 -3.94
CA VAL A 33 -7.63 -9.47 -4.47
C VAL A 33 -7.37 -10.97 -4.47
N LYS A 34 -7.69 -11.68 -3.38
CA LYS A 34 -7.55 -13.14 -3.30
C LYS A 34 -8.40 -13.86 -4.35
N ASN A 35 -9.61 -13.41 -4.58
CA ASN A 35 -10.52 -14.00 -5.55
C ASN A 35 -10.10 -13.73 -7.00
N LEU A 36 -9.26 -12.73 -7.25
CA LEU A 36 -8.71 -12.45 -8.58
C LEU A 36 -7.47 -13.29 -8.92
N THR A 37 -6.96 -14.11 -8.00
CA THR A 37 -5.75 -14.95 -8.20
C THR A 37 -5.88 -15.85 -9.43
N HIS A 38 -7.07 -16.38 -9.73
CA HIS A 38 -7.33 -17.25 -10.88
C HIS A 38 -7.37 -16.53 -12.24
N ARG A 39 -7.23 -15.19 -12.24
CA ARG A 39 -7.25 -14.36 -13.45
C ARG A 39 -5.86 -13.92 -13.92
N GLY A 40 -4.82 -14.71 -13.65
CA GLY A 40 -3.47 -14.48 -14.15
C GLY A 40 -2.50 -13.85 -13.15
N ALA A 41 -2.92 -13.67 -11.90
CA ALA A 41 -2.02 -13.20 -10.85
C ALA A 41 -0.95 -14.23 -10.43
N VAL A 42 -1.12 -15.48 -10.85
CA VAL A 42 -0.19 -16.58 -10.54
C VAL A 42 0.19 -17.30 -11.83
N GLY A 43 1.49 -17.52 -12.04
CA GLY A 43 2.02 -18.27 -13.17
C GLY A 43 1.59 -19.74 -13.15
N ALA A 44 1.82 -20.44 -14.27
CA ALA A 44 1.49 -21.85 -14.43
C ALA A 44 2.19 -22.77 -13.41
N ASP A 45 3.27 -22.30 -12.79
CA ASP A 45 4.02 -23.00 -11.73
C ASP A 45 3.39 -22.86 -10.33
N GLY A 46 2.32 -22.07 -10.19
CA GLY A 46 1.65 -21.78 -8.93
C GLY A 46 2.49 -20.99 -7.90
N LYS A 47 3.66 -20.48 -8.31
CA LYS A 47 4.63 -19.82 -7.42
C LYS A 47 5.02 -18.42 -7.89
N THR A 48 5.10 -18.20 -9.18
CA THR A 48 5.40 -16.90 -9.77
C THR A 48 4.13 -16.15 -10.09
N GLY A 49 4.15 -14.83 -9.98
CA GLY A 49 3.02 -13.96 -10.27
C GLY A 49 3.46 -12.55 -10.55
N ASP A 50 2.61 -11.79 -11.24
CA ASP A 50 2.87 -10.40 -11.61
C ASP A 50 2.72 -9.42 -10.43
N GLY A 51 2.33 -9.94 -9.28
CA GLY A 51 2.09 -9.18 -8.06
C GLY A 51 0.61 -8.88 -7.81
N ALA A 52 0.33 -8.50 -6.58
CA ALA A 52 -1.00 -8.11 -6.14
C ALA A 52 -0.87 -6.96 -5.14
N GLY A 53 -1.87 -6.10 -5.10
CA GLY A 53 -1.83 -4.96 -4.18
C GLY A 53 -3.22 -4.43 -3.86
N ILE A 54 -3.27 -3.63 -2.81
CA ILE A 54 -4.47 -2.92 -2.37
C ILE A 54 -4.10 -1.47 -2.11
N LEU A 55 -4.94 -0.57 -2.58
CA LEU A 55 -4.85 0.85 -2.29
C LEU A 55 -5.95 1.22 -1.29
N ILE A 56 -5.57 1.80 -0.17
CA ILE A 56 -6.49 2.24 0.88
C ILE A 56 -6.23 3.69 1.27
N GLN A 57 -7.19 4.30 1.90
CA GLN A 57 -6.96 5.60 2.54
C GLN A 57 -5.97 5.44 3.71
N ILE A 58 -5.06 6.40 3.86
CA ILE A 58 -4.14 6.42 4.99
C ILE A 58 -4.95 6.44 6.29
N PRO A 59 -4.75 5.45 7.21
CA PRO A 59 -5.43 5.43 8.50
C PRO A 59 -4.82 6.45 9.47
N GLY A 60 -5.10 7.74 9.24
CA GLY A 60 -4.48 8.86 9.92
C GLY A 60 -4.57 8.79 11.45
N LYS A 61 -5.69 8.30 12.01
CA LYS A 61 -5.82 8.10 13.47
C LYS A 61 -4.84 7.08 14.03
N PHE A 62 -4.53 6.02 13.27
CA PHE A 62 -3.56 5.02 13.67
C PHE A 62 -2.15 5.61 13.67
N PHE A 63 -1.74 6.19 12.55
CA PHE A 63 -0.40 6.77 12.44
C PHE A 63 -0.17 7.95 13.35
N SER A 64 -1.18 8.81 13.61
CA SER A 64 -1.06 9.88 14.60
C SER A 64 -0.69 9.33 15.98
N LYS A 65 -1.36 8.26 16.42
CA LYS A 65 -1.05 7.64 17.72
C LYS A 65 0.36 7.03 17.76
N GLU A 66 0.82 6.42 16.67
CA GLU A 66 2.17 5.85 16.62
C GLU A 66 3.24 6.94 16.62
N ILE A 67 3.01 8.05 15.92
CA ILE A 67 3.89 9.22 15.91
C ILE A 67 3.96 9.86 17.29
N GLU A 68 2.83 10.05 17.96
CA GLU A 68 2.76 10.55 19.33
C GLU A 68 3.55 9.69 20.32
N LYS A 69 3.44 8.34 20.19
CA LYS A 69 4.24 7.41 21.02
C LYS A 69 5.75 7.55 20.78
N SER A 70 6.15 7.94 19.59
CA SER A 70 7.55 8.19 19.24
C SER A 70 8.04 9.58 19.68
N GLY A 71 7.19 10.38 20.35
CA GLY A 71 7.54 11.67 20.89
C GLY A 71 7.43 12.84 19.90
N TYR A 72 6.79 12.60 18.74
CA TYR A 72 6.55 13.64 17.74
C TYR A 72 5.10 14.11 17.75
N GLU A 73 4.88 15.39 17.47
CA GLU A 73 3.55 15.96 17.26
C GLU A 73 3.30 16.24 15.78
N LEU A 74 2.15 15.79 15.30
CA LEU A 74 1.64 16.16 13.98
C LEU A 74 0.92 17.51 14.06
N SER A 75 1.46 18.51 13.38
CA SER A 75 0.83 19.84 13.30
C SER A 75 -0.54 19.79 12.62
N HIS A 76 -0.73 18.91 11.61
CA HIS A 76 -2.00 18.67 10.94
C HIS A 76 -2.06 17.22 10.43
N ARG A 77 -3.19 16.54 10.66
CA ARG A 77 -3.40 15.14 10.21
C ARG A 77 -3.42 15.00 8.70
N ASP A 78 -3.78 16.05 7.98
CA ASP A 78 -3.87 16.04 6.52
C ASP A 78 -2.50 16.15 5.84
N ASN A 79 -1.45 16.45 6.61
CA ASN A 79 -0.07 16.55 6.13
C ASN A 79 0.73 15.25 6.32
N LEU A 80 0.04 14.13 6.58
CA LEU A 80 0.68 12.84 6.79
C LEU A 80 0.92 12.12 5.47
N ALA A 81 2.18 11.77 5.20
CA ALA A 81 2.57 10.81 4.19
C ALA A 81 3.14 9.56 4.85
N VAL A 82 2.93 8.41 4.25
CA VAL A 82 3.42 7.12 4.75
C VAL A 82 4.15 6.39 3.63
N GLY A 83 5.36 5.93 3.91
CA GLY A 83 6.16 5.11 3.00
C GLY A 83 6.65 3.85 3.70
N PHE A 84 6.65 2.73 3.00
CA PHE A 84 7.23 1.47 3.45
C PHE A 84 8.38 1.09 2.52
N PHE A 85 9.53 0.81 3.10
CA PHE A 85 10.73 0.45 2.37
C PHE A 85 11.23 -0.91 2.82
N PHE A 86 11.36 -1.83 1.88
CA PHE A 86 11.93 -3.16 2.10
C PHE A 86 13.34 -3.18 1.52
N LEU A 87 14.34 -3.12 2.38
CA LEU A 87 15.72 -2.89 1.99
C LEU A 87 16.61 -4.10 2.32
N TYR A 88 17.51 -4.47 1.40
CA TYR A 88 18.56 -5.46 1.65
C TYR A 88 19.73 -4.89 2.45
N LYS A 89 19.91 -3.55 2.45
CA LYS A 89 20.95 -2.82 3.17
C LYS A 89 20.29 -1.63 3.87
N SER A 90 20.94 -1.12 4.91
CA SER A 90 20.52 0.13 5.53
C SER A 90 20.76 1.29 4.57
N LEU A 91 19.72 1.76 3.94
CA LEU A 91 19.70 2.95 3.08
C LEU A 91 18.87 4.08 3.75
N GLU A 92 18.68 3.99 5.07
CA GLU A 92 17.93 4.99 5.82
C GLU A 92 18.44 6.42 5.60
N PRO A 93 19.77 6.69 5.63
CA PRO A 93 20.26 8.04 5.46
C PRO A 93 19.95 8.63 4.07
N GLU A 94 20.04 7.81 3.02
CA GLU A 94 19.74 8.23 1.64
C GLU A 94 18.25 8.51 1.44
N ILE A 95 17.40 7.68 2.06
CA ILE A 95 15.94 7.87 2.04
C ILE A 95 15.59 9.15 2.80
N GLU A 96 16.11 9.33 4.01
CA GLU A 96 15.92 10.55 4.79
C GLU A 96 16.35 11.79 4.04
N PHE A 97 17.54 11.77 3.45
CA PHE A 97 18.04 12.89 2.65
C PHE A 97 17.08 13.21 1.50
N SER A 98 16.63 12.18 0.77
CA SER A 98 15.72 12.36 -0.35
C SER A 98 14.38 12.94 0.08
N VAL A 99 13.80 12.41 1.16
CA VAL A 99 12.49 12.86 1.67
C VAL A 99 12.58 14.31 2.17
N LYS A 100 13.62 14.65 2.93
CA LYS A 100 13.88 16.01 3.43
C LYS A 100 14.10 17.00 2.29
N LYS A 101 14.81 16.59 1.22
CA LYS A 101 15.03 17.42 0.03
C LYS A 101 13.72 17.88 -0.63
N TYR A 102 12.68 17.08 -0.56
CA TYR A 102 11.35 17.43 -1.08
C TYR A 102 10.44 18.10 -0.05
N GLY A 103 10.98 18.55 1.09
CA GLY A 103 10.27 19.35 2.08
C GLY A 103 9.45 18.59 3.10
N PHE A 104 9.58 17.26 3.15
CA PHE A 104 8.96 16.46 4.20
C PHE A 104 9.81 16.44 5.47
N LYS A 105 9.15 16.35 6.63
CA LYS A 105 9.78 16.05 7.92
C LYS A 105 9.64 14.55 8.19
N ILE A 106 10.70 13.93 8.65
CA ILE A 106 10.75 12.54 9.11
C ILE A 106 10.98 12.58 10.61
#